data_db75f4307270ab71cfb5d19383419cdb
#
_entry.id   db75f4307270ab71cfb5d19383419cdb
#
_cell.length_a   1.000
_cell.length_b   1.000
_cell.length_c   1.000
_cell.angle_alpha   90.00
_cell.angle_beta   90.00
_cell.angle_gamma   90.00
#
_symmetry.space_group_name_H-M   'P 1'
#
loop_
_entity.id
_entity.type
_entity.pdbx_description
1 polymer ?
#
loop_
_entity_poly.entity_id
_entity_poly.type
_entity_poly.pdbx_seq_one_letter_code
_entity_poly.pdbx_strand_id
1 'polypeptide(L)'
;MRKITIVALLAFLVFPVVASNLLLPAPSLPPTDTTYHFNDKLIVVNEDNDEMSVSVFKVRDNDTINLEMVYEGVFAEDRSVERQFDNRFEISIPEVFRHKKRRDFDPHWGGFGVGFTNLPDRMDFDGELSAVITPGSSLQYNLNFGDATYSIGANNVRIVLGMGIQFNSVHLQTDKAIEVQDYKTIITTTENGFAYNTSRLHFTYLTIPLLLEYNAPYSKGLGFFINGGVVGKIKTASSSKVWYHEDGKKRKYKMPGELNIRPVSFDFIVQAGFGNYGVFATYSPVDLFINNKGPKGSQVSIGLQYYFL
;
A
#
# COMPACT_ATOMS: atom_id res chain seq x y z
N MET A 1 -24.06 -39.83 6.62
CA MET A 1 -23.00 -39.22 5.79
C MET A 1 -23.60 -38.04 5.07
N ARG A 2 -23.44 -36.83 5.58
CA ARG A 2 -23.89 -35.58 4.96
C ARG A 2 -22.66 -34.86 4.37
N LYS A 3 -22.61 -34.75 3.06
CA LYS A 3 -21.60 -33.98 2.34
C LYS A 3 -21.85 -32.51 2.55
N ILE A 4 -20.96 -31.82 3.25
CA ILE A 4 -20.97 -30.36 3.38
C ILE A 4 -20.16 -29.82 2.20
N THR A 5 -20.88 -29.28 1.22
CA THR A 5 -20.28 -28.53 0.10
C THR A 5 -20.02 -27.12 0.60
N ILE A 6 -18.76 -26.77 0.84
CA ILE A 6 -18.35 -25.40 1.13
C ILE A 6 -18.29 -24.65 -0.19
N VAL A 7 -19.33 -23.87 -0.48
CA VAL A 7 -19.33 -22.88 -1.56
C VAL A 7 -18.67 -21.62 -1.01
N ALA A 8 -17.46 -21.35 -1.46
CA ALA A 8 -16.78 -20.09 -1.20
C ALA A 8 -17.50 -18.98 -2.01
N LEU A 9 -18.37 -18.24 -1.36
CA LEU A 9 -19.05 -17.07 -1.93
C LEU A 9 -18.08 -15.89 -1.89
N LEU A 10 -17.32 -15.69 -2.96
CA LEU A 10 -16.59 -14.46 -3.23
C LEU A 10 -17.63 -13.40 -3.64
N ALA A 11 -18.15 -12.64 -2.68
CA ALA A 11 -19.01 -11.51 -2.96
C ALA A 11 -18.18 -10.37 -3.57
N PHE A 12 -18.11 -10.32 -4.89
CA PHE A 12 -17.71 -9.15 -5.64
C PHE A 12 -18.80 -8.08 -5.46
N LEU A 13 -18.57 -7.10 -4.61
CA LEU A 13 -19.35 -5.86 -4.59
C LEU A 13 -18.95 -5.03 -5.83
N VAL A 14 -19.61 -5.31 -6.94
CA VAL A 14 -19.64 -4.43 -8.11
C VAL A 14 -20.64 -3.35 -7.81
N PHE A 15 -20.19 -2.15 -7.48
CA PHE A 15 -21.04 -0.96 -7.49
C PHE A 15 -21.19 -0.50 -8.95
N PRO A 16 -22.39 -0.48 -9.53
CA PRO A 16 -22.62 0.19 -10.80
C PRO A 16 -22.55 1.70 -10.55
N VAL A 17 -21.55 2.36 -11.14
CA VAL A 17 -21.57 3.81 -11.31
C VAL A 17 -22.63 4.12 -12.37
N VAL A 18 -23.82 4.45 -11.94
CA VAL A 18 -24.82 5.04 -12.80
C VAL A 18 -24.56 6.53 -12.85
N ALA A 19 -23.88 6.98 -13.90
CA ALA A 19 -23.82 8.39 -14.24
C ALA A 19 -25.15 8.81 -14.84
N SER A 20 -26.06 9.33 -14.02
CA SER A 20 -27.23 10.04 -14.50
C SER A 20 -26.94 11.54 -14.46
N ASN A 21 -26.65 12.11 -15.64
CA ASN A 21 -26.70 13.55 -15.87
C ASN A 21 -28.15 14.02 -15.75
N LEU A 22 -28.55 14.46 -14.59
CA LEU A 22 -29.72 15.33 -14.42
C LEU A 22 -29.20 16.70 -14.00
N LEU A 23 -29.13 17.60 -14.98
CA LEU A 23 -29.07 19.04 -14.74
C LEU A 23 -30.40 19.46 -14.13
N LEU A 24 -30.46 19.53 -12.81
CA LEU A 24 -31.49 20.29 -12.08
C LEU A 24 -30.89 21.65 -11.74
N PRO A 25 -31.65 22.76 -11.91
CA PRO A 25 -31.21 24.06 -11.45
C PRO A 25 -31.03 24.01 -9.93
N ALA A 26 -29.87 24.50 -9.49
CA ALA A 26 -29.53 24.57 -8.07
C ALA A 26 -30.60 25.41 -7.34
N PRO A 27 -31.28 24.87 -6.31
CA PRO A 27 -32.03 25.71 -5.40
C PRO A 27 -31.06 26.56 -4.61
N SER A 28 -31.22 27.86 -4.61
CA SER A 28 -30.58 28.75 -3.66
C SER A 28 -31.02 28.37 -2.25
N LEU A 29 -30.17 27.65 -1.52
CA LEU A 29 -30.42 27.33 -0.13
C LEU A 29 -30.18 28.58 0.73
N PRO A 30 -31.02 28.85 1.74
CA PRO A 30 -30.75 29.89 2.73
C PRO A 30 -29.49 29.51 3.52
N PRO A 31 -28.77 30.49 4.12
CA PRO A 31 -27.61 30.21 4.96
C PRO A 31 -28.02 29.28 6.10
N THR A 32 -27.45 28.11 6.14
CA THR A 32 -27.89 27.08 7.08
C THR A 32 -26.71 26.75 7.98
N ASP A 33 -26.75 27.26 9.19
CA ASP A 33 -25.91 26.75 10.29
C ASP A 33 -26.27 25.30 10.53
N THR A 34 -25.41 24.40 10.13
CA THR A 34 -25.63 22.97 10.32
C THR A 34 -24.75 22.48 11.47
N THR A 35 -25.39 21.95 12.49
CA THR A 35 -24.71 21.46 13.68
C THR A 35 -24.77 19.94 13.73
N TYR A 36 -23.63 19.29 13.85
CA TYR A 36 -23.51 17.83 13.98
C TYR A 36 -22.95 17.47 15.34
N HIS A 37 -23.57 16.52 16.03
CA HIS A 37 -23.03 15.90 17.23
C HIS A 37 -22.34 14.59 16.88
N PHE A 38 -21.07 14.47 17.24
CA PHE A 38 -20.32 13.23 17.04
C PHE A 38 -19.49 12.92 18.30
N ASN A 39 -19.94 11.94 19.07
CA ASN A 39 -19.38 11.58 20.37
C ASN A 39 -19.37 12.79 21.33
N ASP A 40 -18.16 13.18 21.80
CA ASP A 40 -17.89 14.31 22.67
C ASP A 40 -17.58 15.61 21.90
N LYS A 41 -17.95 15.67 20.63
CA LYS A 41 -17.68 16.82 19.73
C LYS A 41 -18.93 17.39 19.12
N LEU A 42 -18.95 18.70 19.06
CA LEU A 42 -19.94 19.49 18.34
C LEU A 42 -19.26 20.11 17.13
N ILE A 43 -19.74 19.83 15.94
CA ILE A 43 -19.23 20.37 14.68
C ILE A 43 -20.27 21.36 14.18
N VAL A 44 -19.86 22.60 14.02
CA VAL A 44 -20.69 23.67 13.47
C VAL A 44 -20.13 24.05 12.11
N VAL A 45 -20.97 23.93 11.09
CA VAL A 45 -20.64 24.35 9.72
C VAL A 45 -21.50 25.55 9.40
N ASN A 46 -20.86 26.66 9.09
CA ASN A 46 -21.51 27.93 8.71
C ASN A 46 -21.09 28.29 7.29
N GLU A 47 -22.04 28.56 6.42
CA GLU A 47 -21.80 28.95 5.03
C GLU A 47 -22.40 30.34 4.80
N ASP A 48 -21.57 31.30 4.42
CA ASP A 48 -21.95 32.66 4.10
C ASP A 48 -21.19 33.16 2.87
N ASN A 49 -21.92 33.48 1.77
CA ASN A 49 -21.45 34.16 0.58
C ASN A 49 -20.09 33.69 0.05
N ASP A 50 -19.96 32.45 -0.40
CA ASP A 50 -18.73 31.83 -0.94
C ASP A 50 -17.63 31.55 0.10
N GLU A 51 -17.92 31.71 1.38
CA GLU A 51 -17.02 31.35 2.47
C GLU A 51 -17.67 30.30 3.38
N MET A 52 -16.99 29.18 3.59
CA MET A 52 -17.44 28.11 4.50
C MET A 52 -16.55 28.09 5.72
N SER A 53 -17.14 28.20 6.91
CA SER A 53 -16.43 28.03 8.17
C SER A 53 -16.84 26.73 8.86
N VAL A 54 -15.87 26.01 9.38
CA VAL A 54 -16.04 24.78 10.14
C VAL A 54 -15.42 24.96 11.51
N SER A 55 -16.24 24.90 12.56
CA SER A 55 -15.77 24.98 13.94
C SER A 55 -16.05 23.67 14.65
N VAL A 56 -15.05 23.13 15.34
CA VAL A 56 -15.19 21.91 16.14
C VAL A 56 -14.97 22.24 17.61
N PHE A 57 -15.97 21.91 18.43
CA PHE A 57 -15.94 22.10 19.88
C PHE A 57 -15.92 20.74 20.58
N LYS A 58 -15.20 20.65 21.67
CA LYS A 58 -15.25 19.51 22.57
C LYS A 58 -16.29 19.78 23.67
N VAL A 59 -17.22 18.85 23.85
CA VAL A 59 -18.23 18.90 24.89
C VAL A 59 -17.68 18.20 26.14
N ARG A 60 -17.51 18.91 27.23
CA ARG A 60 -17.05 18.35 28.50
C ARG A 60 -18.26 18.09 29.41
N ASP A 61 -18.35 16.86 29.93
CA ASP A 61 -19.36 16.44 30.90
C ASP A 61 -20.83 16.52 30.43
N ASN A 62 -21.10 16.33 29.14
CA ASN A 62 -22.44 16.38 28.57
C ASN A 62 -23.18 17.73 28.79
N ASP A 63 -22.43 18.78 29.12
CA ASP A 63 -22.97 20.12 29.41
C ASP A 63 -22.66 21.03 28.21
N THR A 64 -23.71 21.52 27.55
CA THR A 64 -23.63 22.42 26.39
C THR A 64 -23.11 23.82 26.72
N ILE A 65 -22.82 24.11 28.00
CA ILE A 65 -22.36 25.43 28.45
C ILE A 65 -20.81 25.54 28.44
N ASN A 66 -20.08 24.41 28.51
CA ASN A 66 -18.61 24.37 28.48
C ASN A 66 -18.10 23.79 27.17
N LEU A 67 -18.19 24.58 26.11
CA LEU A 67 -17.66 24.24 24.79
C LEU A 67 -16.21 24.74 24.66
N GLU A 68 -15.26 23.85 24.50
CA GLU A 68 -13.86 24.17 24.20
C GLU A 68 -13.63 24.05 22.69
N MET A 69 -13.33 25.17 22.01
CA MET A 69 -13.04 25.18 20.59
C MET A 69 -11.68 24.47 20.36
N VAL A 70 -11.67 23.42 19.56
CA VAL A 70 -10.47 22.63 19.27
C VAL A 70 -9.97 22.81 17.82
N TYR A 71 -10.84 23.25 16.93
CA TYR A 71 -10.49 23.51 15.55
C TYR A 71 -11.39 24.57 14.94
N GLU A 72 -10.82 25.42 14.10
CA GLU A 72 -11.52 26.38 13.25
C GLU A 72 -10.87 26.38 11.85
N GLY A 73 -11.66 26.17 10.83
CA GLY A 73 -11.24 26.26 9.43
C GLY A 73 -12.16 27.19 8.66
N VAL A 74 -11.59 28.13 7.92
CA VAL A 74 -12.31 29.04 7.02
C VAL A 74 -11.82 28.78 5.61
N PHE A 75 -12.74 28.46 4.70
CA PHE A 75 -12.49 28.06 3.32
C PHE A 75 -13.22 29.00 2.37
N ALA A 76 -12.48 29.68 1.52
CA ALA A 76 -12.98 30.53 0.44
C ALA A 76 -12.38 30.04 -0.90
N GLU A 77 -12.92 30.47 -2.05
CA GLU A 77 -12.50 29.99 -3.38
C GLU A 77 -10.98 30.08 -3.63
N ASP A 78 -10.30 31.07 -3.06
CA ASP A 78 -8.89 31.39 -3.33
C ASP A 78 -7.95 31.13 -2.15
N ARG A 79 -8.48 30.81 -0.96
CA ARG A 79 -7.67 30.65 0.27
C ARG A 79 -8.37 29.80 1.33
N SER A 80 -7.55 29.10 2.13
CA SER A 80 -8.01 28.47 3.35
C SER A 80 -7.16 28.92 4.53
N VAL A 81 -7.78 29.14 5.68
CA VAL A 81 -7.14 29.44 6.95
C VAL A 81 -7.60 28.42 7.96
N GLU A 82 -6.66 27.68 8.53
CA GLU A 82 -6.95 26.68 9.55
C GLU A 82 -6.24 27.04 10.87
N ARG A 83 -6.94 26.94 11.97
CA ARG A 83 -6.41 27.13 13.32
C ARG A 83 -6.74 25.94 14.18
N GLN A 84 -5.74 25.41 14.84
CA GLN A 84 -5.87 24.29 15.77
C GLN A 84 -5.54 24.82 17.18
N PHE A 85 -6.45 24.62 18.12
CA PHE A 85 -6.36 25.19 19.47
C PHE A 85 -5.92 24.17 20.54
N ASP A 86 -5.83 22.88 20.20
CA ASP A 86 -5.41 21.84 21.14
C ASP A 86 -4.10 21.19 20.68
N ASN A 87 -3.09 21.19 21.56
CA ASN A 87 -1.81 20.51 21.35
C ASN A 87 -1.89 18.98 21.53
N ARG A 88 -3.06 18.45 21.82
CA ARG A 88 -3.34 17.02 21.95
C ARG A 88 -4.40 16.62 20.96
N PHE A 89 -4.02 16.56 19.69
CA PHE A 89 -4.81 15.80 18.73
C PHE A 89 -4.66 14.32 19.08
N GLU A 90 -5.51 13.79 19.94
CA GLU A 90 -5.80 12.36 19.90
C GLU A 90 -6.54 12.11 18.61
N ILE A 91 -5.77 11.82 17.54
CA ILE A 91 -6.35 11.14 16.40
C ILE A 91 -6.95 9.86 16.99
N SER A 92 -8.28 9.85 17.09
CA SER A 92 -9.00 8.61 17.37
C SER A 92 -8.77 7.71 16.15
N ILE A 93 -7.61 7.06 16.17
CA ILE A 93 -7.27 6.01 15.22
C ILE A 93 -8.43 5.04 15.29
N PRO A 94 -9.13 4.71 14.17
CA PRO A 94 -10.21 3.74 14.19
C PRO A 94 -9.81 2.53 15.01
N GLU A 95 -10.71 1.89 15.72
CA GLU A 95 -10.44 0.75 16.62
C GLU A 95 -9.58 -0.36 16.01
N VAL A 96 -9.47 -0.38 14.69
CA VAL A 96 -8.57 -1.24 13.91
C VAL A 96 -7.10 -1.12 14.34
N PHE A 97 -6.68 0.03 14.89
CA PHE A 97 -5.31 0.30 15.34
C PHE A 97 -5.17 0.42 16.88
N ARG A 98 -6.24 0.23 17.64
CA ARG A 98 -6.11 0.12 19.11
C ARG A 98 -5.33 -1.15 19.41
N HIS A 99 -4.26 -1.03 20.19
CA HIS A 99 -3.57 -2.16 20.81
C HIS A 99 -4.61 -3.03 21.53
N LYS A 100 -5.00 -4.11 20.88
CA LYS A 100 -5.84 -5.13 21.52
C LYS A 100 -5.07 -5.65 22.72
N LYS A 101 -5.79 -5.91 23.84
CA LYS A 101 -5.28 -6.71 24.98
C LYS A 101 -4.40 -7.83 24.42
N ARG A 102 -3.19 -8.01 24.99
CA ARG A 102 -2.25 -9.09 24.65
C ARG A 102 -3.05 -10.33 24.27
N ARG A 103 -3.07 -10.62 22.98
CA ARG A 103 -3.61 -11.87 22.47
C ARG A 103 -2.58 -12.94 22.82
N ASP A 104 -3.04 -14.14 23.14
CA ASP A 104 -2.15 -15.29 23.31
C ASP A 104 -1.33 -15.59 22.04
N PHE A 105 -1.58 -14.85 20.98
CA PHE A 105 -0.96 -14.97 19.68
C PHE A 105 -1.03 -13.63 18.91
N ASP A 106 0.10 -13.03 18.66
CA ASP A 106 0.24 -11.84 17.82
C ASP A 106 0.71 -12.27 16.43
N PRO A 107 -0.07 -12.00 15.35
CA PRO A 107 0.29 -12.43 13.99
C PRO A 107 1.44 -11.62 13.44
N HIS A 108 2.37 -12.28 12.74
CA HIS A 108 3.52 -11.64 12.14
C HIS A 108 3.22 -11.24 10.68
N TRP A 109 2.35 -10.23 10.51
CA TRP A 109 2.09 -9.60 9.22
C TRP A 109 2.26 -8.08 9.27
N GLY A 110 1.51 -7.39 10.14
CA GLY A 110 1.55 -5.93 10.27
C GLY A 110 2.94 -5.42 10.58
N GLY A 111 3.47 -4.48 9.76
CA GLY A 111 4.81 -3.99 9.94
C GLY A 111 5.43 -3.34 8.70
N PHE A 112 6.73 -3.12 8.77
CA PHE A 112 7.52 -2.55 7.69
C PHE A 112 8.65 -3.49 7.29
N GLY A 113 8.79 -3.73 5.97
CA GLY A 113 9.84 -4.57 5.41
C GLY A 113 10.64 -3.87 4.34
N VAL A 114 11.92 -4.23 4.25
CA VAL A 114 12.80 -3.85 3.16
C VAL A 114 13.58 -5.06 2.67
N GLY A 115 13.67 -5.23 1.36
CA GLY A 115 14.39 -6.34 0.75
C GLY A 115 15.00 -5.98 -0.59
N PHE A 116 15.97 -6.77 -0.99
CA PHE A 116 16.49 -6.75 -2.34
C PHE A 116 15.54 -7.50 -3.27
N THR A 117 15.39 -7.01 -4.48
CA THR A 117 14.51 -7.61 -5.49
C THR A 117 15.24 -7.78 -6.82
N ASN A 118 14.90 -8.83 -7.55
CA ASN A 118 15.34 -9.09 -8.91
C ASN A 118 14.17 -9.66 -9.74
N LEU A 119 14.34 -9.74 -11.05
CA LEU A 119 13.33 -10.20 -12.01
C LEU A 119 13.91 -11.29 -12.94
N PRO A 120 14.33 -12.47 -12.40
CA PRO A 120 14.80 -13.58 -13.20
C PRO A 120 13.70 -14.20 -14.07
N ASP A 121 14.06 -14.80 -15.19
CA ASP A 121 13.13 -15.62 -15.96
C ASP A 121 13.08 -17.03 -15.33
N ARG A 122 11.99 -17.35 -14.61
CA ARG A 122 11.78 -18.65 -13.95
C ARG A 122 13.02 -19.13 -13.14
N MET A 123 13.60 -18.24 -12.33
CA MET A 123 14.83 -18.47 -11.55
C MET A 123 16.12 -18.52 -12.38
N ASP A 124 16.08 -18.21 -13.67
CA ASP A 124 17.26 -17.94 -14.48
C ASP A 124 17.67 -16.48 -14.33
N PHE A 125 18.77 -16.25 -13.61
CA PHE A 125 19.29 -14.91 -13.32
C PHE A 125 20.08 -14.31 -14.49
N ASP A 126 20.35 -15.05 -15.54
CA ASP A 126 20.96 -14.59 -16.80
C ASP A 126 19.89 -14.21 -17.85
N GLY A 127 18.60 -14.29 -17.49
CA GLY A 127 17.48 -13.90 -18.36
C GLY A 127 17.53 -12.43 -18.78
N GLU A 128 16.88 -12.10 -19.89
CA GLU A 128 16.89 -10.77 -20.54
C GLU A 128 16.67 -9.59 -19.57
N LEU A 129 15.69 -9.70 -18.69
CA LEU A 129 15.36 -8.63 -17.75
C LEU A 129 16.32 -8.60 -16.56
N SER A 130 16.67 -9.76 -16.00
CA SER A 130 17.57 -9.85 -14.87
C SER A 130 18.99 -9.37 -15.22
N ALA A 131 19.45 -9.65 -16.44
CA ALA A 131 20.78 -9.25 -16.91
C ALA A 131 20.97 -7.72 -16.98
N VAL A 132 19.89 -6.95 -17.14
CA VAL A 132 19.95 -5.47 -17.18
C VAL A 132 19.63 -4.80 -15.84
N ILE A 133 19.29 -5.59 -14.81
CA ILE A 133 19.00 -5.10 -13.47
C ILE A 133 20.29 -5.04 -12.65
N THR A 134 20.38 -4.05 -11.75
CA THR A 134 21.40 -3.96 -10.72
C THR A 134 20.82 -4.43 -9.38
N PRO A 135 21.00 -5.71 -9.01
CA PRO A 135 20.26 -6.30 -7.88
C PRO A 135 20.55 -5.62 -6.53
N GLY A 136 21.82 -5.24 -6.28
CA GLY A 136 22.23 -4.59 -5.04
C GLY A 136 21.62 -3.20 -4.80
N SER A 137 21.04 -2.58 -5.85
CA SER A 137 20.37 -1.29 -5.76
C SER A 137 18.85 -1.39 -5.96
N SER A 138 18.36 -2.58 -6.32
CA SER A 138 16.94 -2.83 -6.55
C SER A 138 16.27 -3.25 -5.26
N LEU A 139 15.29 -2.43 -4.80
CA LEU A 139 14.69 -2.57 -3.48
C LEU A 139 13.17 -2.74 -3.57
N GLN A 140 12.66 -3.56 -2.67
CA GLN A 140 11.26 -3.72 -2.35
C GLN A 140 11.01 -3.20 -0.94
N TYR A 141 9.96 -2.41 -0.78
CA TYR A 141 9.47 -1.94 0.50
C TYR A 141 8.06 -2.46 0.72
N ASN A 142 7.80 -3.02 1.89
CA ASN A 142 6.50 -3.52 2.29
C ASN A 142 5.99 -2.69 3.46
N LEU A 143 4.77 -2.17 3.34
CA LEU A 143 4.03 -1.59 4.44
C LEU A 143 2.78 -2.45 4.63
N ASN A 144 2.78 -3.27 5.67
CA ASN A 144 1.72 -4.21 5.96
C ASN A 144 0.89 -3.71 7.13
N PHE A 145 -0.44 -3.81 7.01
CA PHE A 145 -1.37 -3.33 8.02
C PHE A 145 -2.64 -4.18 8.03
N GLY A 146 -3.33 -4.15 9.16
CA GLY A 146 -4.57 -4.90 9.33
C GLY A 146 -4.35 -6.40 9.21
N ASP A 147 -4.59 -7.09 10.30
CA ASP A 147 -4.50 -8.54 10.37
C ASP A 147 -5.76 -9.12 11.00
N ALA A 148 -6.15 -10.27 10.48
CA ALA A 148 -7.18 -11.13 11.06
C ALA A 148 -6.63 -12.53 11.16
N THR A 149 -6.85 -13.19 12.29
CA THR A 149 -6.35 -14.54 12.54
C THR A 149 -7.47 -15.51 12.78
N TYR A 150 -7.31 -16.72 12.24
CA TYR A 150 -8.21 -17.84 12.48
C TYR A 150 -7.43 -19.06 12.97
N SER A 151 -7.81 -19.60 14.14
CA SER A 151 -7.15 -20.75 14.76
C SER A 151 -7.53 -22.05 14.07
N ILE A 152 -6.54 -22.90 13.75
CA ILE A 152 -6.77 -24.22 13.16
C ILE A 152 -6.39 -25.28 14.20
N GLY A 153 -7.33 -25.68 15.04
CA GLY A 153 -7.22 -26.83 15.93
C GLY A 153 -6.11 -26.82 16.97
N ALA A 154 -4.89 -26.47 16.62
CA ALA A 154 -3.75 -26.38 17.52
C ALA A 154 -3.55 -24.93 17.99
N ASN A 155 -3.19 -24.73 19.27
CA ASN A 155 -3.02 -23.40 19.85
C ASN A 155 -1.91 -22.55 19.16
N ASN A 156 -0.99 -23.21 18.47
CA ASN A 156 0.21 -22.59 17.90
C ASN A 156 0.16 -22.39 16.37
N VAL A 157 -0.92 -22.83 15.70
CA VAL A 157 -1.08 -22.73 14.24
C VAL A 157 -2.30 -21.90 13.90
N ARG A 158 -2.11 -20.90 13.04
CA ARG A 158 -3.19 -20.00 12.62
C ARG A 158 -3.10 -19.65 11.15
N ILE A 159 -4.25 -19.38 10.55
CA ILE A 159 -4.33 -18.65 9.28
C ILE A 159 -4.26 -17.16 9.61
N VAL A 160 -3.42 -16.44 8.86
CA VAL A 160 -3.28 -14.99 8.93
C VAL A 160 -3.74 -14.39 7.61
N LEU A 161 -4.67 -13.46 7.70
CA LEU A 161 -5.15 -12.61 6.61
C LEU A 161 -4.76 -11.17 6.92
N GLY A 162 -4.57 -10.34 5.89
CA GLY A 162 -4.24 -8.94 6.11
C GLY A 162 -4.31 -8.12 4.84
N MET A 163 -3.76 -6.93 4.90
CA MET A 163 -3.55 -6.05 3.76
C MET A 163 -2.17 -5.41 3.84
N GLY A 164 -1.69 -4.89 2.72
CA GLY A 164 -0.45 -4.16 2.66
C GLY A 164 -0.25 -3.42 1.35
N ILE A 165 0.82 -2.65 1.29
CA ILE A 165 1.28 -1.97 0.09
C ILE A 165 2.73 -2.37 -0.14
N GLN A 166 3.02 -2.83 -1.34
CA GLN A 166 4.37 -3.19 -1.78
C GLN A 166 4.85 -2.17 -2.81
N PHE A 167 5.93 -1.48 -2.49
CA PHE A 167 6.62 -0.54 -3.38
C PHE A 167 7.89 -1.18 -3.91
N ASN A 168 8.07 -1.18 -5.23
CA ASN A 168 9.24 -1.72 -5.87
C ASN A 168 9.98 -0.62 -6.63
N SER A 169 11.28 -0.56 -6.45
CA SER A 169 12.20 0.33 -7.16
C SER A 169 13.35 -0.50 -7.74
N VAL A 170 13.19 -0.90 -8.99
CA VAL A 170 14.18 -1.72 -9.69
C VAL A 170 15.12 -0.81 -10.45
N HIS A 171 16.41 -0.90 -10.14
CA HIS A 171 17.46 -0.16 -10.82
C HIS A 171 17.95 -0.94 -12.04
N LEU A 172 18.00 -0.25 -13.16
CA LEU A 172 18.58 -0.75 -14.40
C LEU A 172 20.00 -0.27 -14.57
N GLN A 173 20.78 -0.94 -15.43
CA GLN A 173 22.07 -0.44 -15.88
C GLN A 173 21.94 0.95 -16.49
N THR A 174 22.98 1.74 -16.41
CA THR A 174 22.95 3.17 -16.78
C THR A 174 22.77 3.42 -18.28
N ASP A 175 23.01 2.44 -19.13
CA ASP A 175 22.78 2.48 -20.58
C ASP A 175 21.41 1.88 -20.99
N LYS A 176 20.61 1.43 -20.03
CA LYS A 176 19.33 0.76 -20.28
C LYS A 176 18.16 1.56 -19.74
N ALA A 177 17.04 1.50 -20.46
CA ALA A 177 15.76 2.02 -20.00
C ALA A 177 14.63 1.06 -20.40
N ILE A 178 13.51 1.18 -19.71
CA ILE A 178 12.28 0.44 -20.05
C ILE A 178 11.27 1.45 -20.54
N GLU A 179 10.78 1.27 -21.75
CA GLU A 179 9.77 2.13 -22.38
C GLU A 179 8.71 1.33 -23.11
N VAL A 180 7.68 2.03 -23.60
CA VAL A 180 6.62 1.42 -24.40
C VAL A 180 6.77 1.87 -25.84
N GLN A 181 6.99 0.91 -26.75
CA GLN A 181 7.01 1.09 -28.18
C GLN A 181 6.03 0.10 -28.82
N ASP A 182 5.21 0.56 -29.75
CA ASP A 182 4.20 -0.28 -30.44
C ASP A 182 3.34 -1.10 -29.49
N TYR A 183 2.85 -0.47 -28.41
CA TYR A 183 2.04 -1.11 -27.34
C TYR A 183 2.74 -2.23 -26.57
N LYS A 184 4.05 -2.39 -26.74
CA LYS A 184 4.88 -3.36 -26.01
C LYS A 184 5.88 -2.64 -25.12
N THR A 185 6.11 -3.18 -23.95
CA THR A 185 7.19 -2.74 -23.06
C THR A 185 8.47 -3.40 -23.53
N ILE A 186 9.48 -2.62 -23.84
CA ILE A 186 10.79 -3.08 -24.31
C ILE A 186 11.91 -2.50 -23.46
N ILE A 187 13.05 -3.18 -23.50
CA ILE A 187 14.31 -2.68 -22.96
C ILE A 187 15.03 -1.97 -24.10
N THR A 188 15.32 -0.68 -23.90
CA THR A 188 16.09 0.12 -24.86
C THR A 188 17.49 0.37 -24.35
N THR A 189 18.42 0.46 -25.28
CA THR A 189 19.83 0.83 -25.01
C THR A 189 20.06 2.20 -25.56
N THR A 190 20.74 3.05 -24.79
CA THR A 190 21.14 4.39 -25.26
C THR A 190 22.16 4.28 -26.40
N GLU A 191 22.04 5.19 -27.35
CA GLU A 191 22.98 5.28 -28.48
C GLU A 191 24.23 6.10 -28.13
N ASN A 192 25.30 5.91 -28.90
CA ASN A 192 26.49 6.76 -28.91
C ASN A 192 27.23 6.92 -27.56
N GLY A 193 27.19 5.92 -26.69
CA GLY A 193 27.89 5.97 -25.39
C GLY A 193 27.26 6.91 -24.36
N PHE A 194 26.04 7.40 -24.62
CA PHE A 194 25.28 8.15 -23.63
C PHE A 194 24.88 7.23 -22.48
N ALA A 195 25.04 7.70 -21.24
CA ALA A 195 24.62 6.95 -20.06
C ALA A 195 23.71 7.81 -19.17
N TYR A 196 22.64 7.21 -18.68
CA TYR A 196 21.82 7.82 -17.65
C TYR A 196 22.58 7.81 -16.33
N ASN A 197 22.40 8.83 -15.51
CA ASN A 197 22.86 8.80 -14.13
C ASN A 197 22.14 7.71 -13.33
N THR A 198 20.88 7.49 -13.63
CA THR A 198 20.05 6.49 -12.98
C THR A 198 18.89 6.13 -13.90
N SER A 199 18.63 4.87 -14.07
CA SER A 199 17.43 4.32 -14.71
C SER A 199 16.68 3.44 -13.74
N ARG A 200 15.36 3.67 -13.58
CA ARG A 200 14.55 2.96 -12.58
C ARG A 200 13.17 2.59 -13.12
N LEU A 201 12.80 1.36 -12.86
CA LEU A 201 11.43 0.87 -12.99
C LEU A 201 10.77 0.89 -11.61
N HIS A 202 9.67 1.62 -11.46
CA HIS A 202 8.87 1.65 -10.25
C HIS A 202 7.52 1.00 -10.49
N PHE A 203 7.07 0.17 -9.55
CA PHE A 203 5.72 -0.36 -9.54
C PHE A 203 5.25 -0.64 -8.11
N THR A 204 3.95 -0.45 -7.92
CA THR A 204 3.32 -0.55 -6.60
C THR A 204 2.12 -1.48 -6.67
N TYR A 205 1.99 -2.32 -5.66
CA TYR A 205 0.88 -3.24 -5.49
C TYR A 205 0.17 -3.02 -4.15
N LEU A 206 -1.15 -3.13 -4.18
CA LEU A 206 -1.93 -3.48 -3.00
C LEU A 206 -1.80 -4.99 -2.81
N THR A 207 -1.53 -5.44 -1.58
CA THR A 207 -1.27 -6.84 -1.25
C THR A 207 -2.29 -7.38 -0.27
N ILE A 208 -2.69 -8.64 -0.47
CA ILE A 208 -3.63 -9.38 0.38
C ILE A 208 -3.02 -10.75 0.67
N PRO A 209 -2.47 -10.98 1.87
CA PRO A 209 -1.88 -12.25 2.25
C PRO A 209 -2.93 -13.26 2.69
N LEU A 210 -2.61 -14.53 2.46
CA LEU A 210 -3.21 -15.70 3.09
C LEU A 210 -2.07 -16.60 3.55
N LEU A 211 -1.74 -16.53 4.83
CA LEU A 211 -0.59 -17.21 5.40
C LEU A 211 -1.03 -18.26 6.43
N LEU A 212 -0.25 -19.32 6.50
CA LEU A 212 -0.26 -20.26 7.62
C LEU A 212 0.92 -19.94 8.51
N GLU A 213 0.67 -19.61 9.77
CA GLU A 213 1.68 -19.25 10.75
C GLU A 213 1.73 -20.25 11.89
N TYR A 214 2.95 -20.63 12.22
CA TYR A 214 3.29 -21.40 13.42
C TYR A 214 4.14 -20.56 14.36
N ASN A 215 3.69 -20.45 15.61
CA ASN A 215 4.41 -19.79 16.70
C ASN A 215 4.87 -20.83 17.73
N ALA A 216 6.17 -20.96 17.90
CA ALA A 216 6.72 -21.80 18.95
C ALA A 216 6.64 -21.06 20.30
N PRO A 217 5.97 -21.64 21.31
CA PRO A 217 5.92 -21.03 22.63
C PRO A 217 7.33 -21.02 23.24
N TYR A 218 7.82 -19.82 23.54
CA TYR A 218 9.08 -19.67 24.25
C TYR A 218 8.86 -19.13 25.67
N SER A 219 9.43 -19.78 26.67
CA SER A 219 9.15 -19.50 28.09
C SER A 219 9.70 -18.16 28.60
N LYS A 220 10.39 -17.35 27.79
CA LYS A 220 11.06 -16.10 28.19
C LYS A 220 10.85 -14.90 27.24
N GLY A 221 9.75 -14.84 26.49
CA GLY A 221 9.31 -13.57 25.88
C GLY A 221 9.70 -13.29 24.43
N LEU A 222 10.61 -14.02 23.81
CA LEU A 222 10.92 -13.93 22.38
C LEU A 222 10.52 -15.24 21.69
N GLY A 223 9.25 -15.34 21.25
CA GLY A 223 8.77 -16.50 20.52
C GLY A 223 9.38 -16.57 19.11
N PHE A 224 9.81 -17.75 18.69
CA PHE A 224 10.13 -18.03 17.29
C PHE A 224 8.84 -18.20 16.50
N PHE A 225 8.75 -17.61 15.33
CA PHE A 225 7.67 -17.85 14.39
C PHE A 225 8.20 -18.25 13.02
N ILE A 226 7.38 -18.98 12.30
CA ILE A 226 7.53 -19.24 10.88
C ILE A 226 6.15 -19.16 10.23
N ASN A 227 6.05 -18.46 9.12
CA ASN A 227 4.84 -18.45 8.32
C ASN A 227 5.14 -18.59 6.84
N GLY A 228 4.15 -19.02 6.09
CA GLY A 228 4.23 -19.11 4.66
C GLY A 228 2.86 -19.18 4.02
N GLY A 229 2.78 -18.83 2.75
CA GLY A 229 1.52 -18.83 2.02
C GLY A 229 1.58 -18.05 0.73
N VAL A 230 0.44 -17.47 0.39
CA VAL A 230 0.23 -16.74 -0.87
C VAL A 230 -0.15 -15.30 -0.56
N VAL A 231 0.43 -14.38 -1.32
CA VAL A 231 0.07 -12.95 -1.30
C VAL A 231 -0.51 -12.56 -2.65
N GLY A 232 -1.80 -12.29 -2.70
CA GLY A 232 -2.45 -11.70 -3.87
C GLY A 232 -2.00 -10.25 -4.05
N LYS A 233 -1.77 -9.83 -5.30
CA LYS A 233 -1.26 -8.48 -5.64
C LYS A 233 -2.14 -7.82 -6.70
N ILE A 234 -2.51 -6.56 -6.46
CA ILE A 234 -3.26 -5.72 -7.40
C ILE A 234 -2.40 -4.48 -7.70
N LYS A 235 -2.03 -4.29 -8.97
CA LYS A 235 -1.22 -3.13 -9.41
C LYS A 235 -2.00 -1.84 -9.20
N THR A 236 -1.38 -0.88 -8.50
CA THR A 236 -1.93 0.46 -8.29
C THR A 236 -1.22 1.52 -9.12
N ALA A 237 0.09 1.39 -9.30
CA ALA A 237 0.88 2.33 -10.08
C ALA A 237 2.09 1.67 -10.74
N SER A 238 2.56 2.26 -11.86
CA SER A 238 3.82 1.90 -12.48
C SER A 238 4.42 3.06 -13.25
N SER A 239 5.74 3.14 -13.33
CA SER A 239 6.45 4.13 -14.15
C SER A 239 7.90 3.74 -14.37
N SER A 240 8.43 4.05 -15.55
CA SER A 240 9.86 4.05 -15.85
C SER A 240 10.39 5.47 -15.85
N LYS A 241 11.50 5.70 -15.17
CA LYS A 241 12.09 7.04 -15.00
C LYS A 241 13.59 6.96 -15.20
N VAL A 242 14.13 7.93 -15.93
CA VAL A 242 15.58 8.11 -16.11
C VAL A 242 16.01 9.49 -15.61
N TRP A 243 17.23 9.56 -15.12
CA TRP A 243 17.89 10.82 -14.74
C TRP A 243 19.17 10.95 -15.56
N TYR A 244 19.38 12.10 -16.13
CA TYR A 244 20.57 12.44 -16.94
C TYR A 244 21.02 13.86 -16.67
N HIS A 245 22.23 14.22 -17.12
CA HIS A 245 22.71 15.59 -17.08
C HIS A 245 22.60 16.19 -18.47
N GLU A 246 22.08 17.41 -18.53
CA GLU A 246 22.01 18.25 -19.71
C GLU A 246 22.44 19.65 -19.31
N ASP A 247 23.44 20.22 -19.99
CA ASP A 247 24.02 21.54 -19.68
C ASP A 247 24.42 21.70 -18.20
N GLY A 248 24.99 20.64 -17.60
CA GLY A 248 25.42 20.63 -16.20
C GLY A 248 24.27 20.55 -15.17
N LYS A 249 23.02 20.47 -15.62
CA LYS A 249 21.84 20.37 -14.76
C LYS A 249 21.29 18.93 -14.77
N LYS A 250 20.90 18.44 -13.60
CA LYS A 250 20.23 17.14 -13.47
C LYS A 250 18.79 17.23 -13.97
N ARG A 251 18.48 16.48 -15.00
CA ARG A 251 17.13 16.35 -15.59
C ARG A 251 16.53 15.01 -15.21
N LYS A 252 15.22 14.97 -15.09
CA LYS A 252 14.43 13.76 -14.86
C LYS A 252 13.42 13.62 -15.98
N TYR A 253 13.38 12.46 -16.58
CA TYR A 253 12.39 12.14 -17.60
C TYR A 253 11.61 10.88 -17.21
N LYS A 254 10.29 10.96 -17.31
CA LYS A 254 9.39 9.81 -17.15
C LYS A 254 9.09 9.30 -18.55
N MET A 255 9.43 8.03 -18.80
CA MET A 255 9.14 7.40 -20.08
C MET A 255 7.63 7.41 -20.35
N PRO A 256 7.20 7.78 -21.57
CA PRO A 256 5.79 7.80 -21.93
C PRO A 256 5.20 6.39 -22.02
N GLY A 257 3.88 6.34 -22.02
CA GLY A 257 3.12 5.09 -22.14
C GLY A 257 2.85 4.40 -20.81
N GLU A 258 1.85 3.57 -20.82
CA GLU A 258 1.52 2.69 -19.69
C GLU A 258 2.30 1.37 -19.84
N LEU A 259 3.18 1.11 -18.86
CA LEU A 259 3.92 -0.15 -18.81
C LEU A 259 2.94 -1.32 -18.69
N ASN A 260 3.13 -2.32 -19.53
CA ASN A 260 2.29 -3.53 -19.57
C ASN A 260 2.53 -4.44 -18.36
N ILE A 261 2.67 -3.89 -17.17
CA ILE A 261 2.79 -4.64 -15.93
C ILE A 261 1.44 -5.28 -15.62
N ARG A 262 1.48 -6.56 -15.26
CA ARG A 262 0.30 -7.37 -14.97
C ARG A 262 -0.55 -6.73 -13.86
N PRO A 263 -1.85 -6.50 -14.08
CA PRO A 263 -2.72 -5.80 -13.12
C PRO A 263 -2.99 -6.64 -11.88
N VAL A 264 -3.08 -7.95 -12.02
CA VAL A 264 -3.31 -8.89 -10.91
C VAL A 264 -2.28 -10.00 -10.99
N SER A 265 -1.63 -10.29 -9.87
CA SER A 265 -0.66 -11.38 -9.76
C SER A 265 -0.66 -11.94 -8.33
N PHE A 266 0.22 -12.88 -8.05
CA PHE A 266 0.41 -13.42 -6.70
C PHE A 266 1.85 -13.84 -6.49
N ASP A 267 2.26 -13.84 -5.22
CA ASP A 267 3.55 -14.33 -4.77
C ASP A 267 3.38 -15.47 -3.78
N PHE A 268 4.28 -16.42 -3.79
CA PHE A 268 4.56 -17.25 -2.64
C PHE A 268 5.47 -16.48 -1.69
N ILE A 269 5.20 -16.57 -0.40
CA ILE A 269 6.00 -15.94 0.65
C ILE A 269 6.33 -16.94 1.74
N VAL A 270 7.53 -16.82 2.28
CA VAL A 270 7.96 -17.47 3.51
C VAL A 270 8.60 -16.42 4.39
N GLN A 271 8.25 -16.44 5.67
CA GLN A 271 8.80 -15.54 6.69
C GLN A 271 9.18 -16.35 7.93
N ALA A 272 10.25 -15.96 8.58
CA ALA A 272 10.67 -16.54 9.85
C ALA A 272 11.37 -15.50 10.71
N GLY A 273 11.25 -15.60 12.03
CA GLY A 273 11.88 -14.62 12.90
C GLY A 273 11.63 -14.84 14.39
N PHE A 274 12.01 -13.85 15.18
CA PHE A 274 11.88 -13.81 16.62
C PHE A 274 11.28 -12.49 17.08
N GLY A 275 10.21 -12.54 17.84
CA GLY A 275 9.50 -11.34 18.31
C GLY A 275 9.18 -10.41 17.16
N ASN A 276 9.59 -9.15 17.25
CA ASN A 276 9.29 -8.12 16.25
C ASN A 276 10.15 -8.17 14.97
N TYR A 277 11.14 -9.06 14.87
CA TYR A 277 12.09 -9.08 13.76
C TYR A 277 12.02 -10.40 12.99
N GLY A 278 12.03 -10.31 11.68
CA GLY A 278 12.07 -11.48 10.82
C GLY A 278 12.74 -11.22 9.49
N VAL A 279 12.94 -12.31 8.78
CA VAL A 279 13.36 -12.33 7.39
C VAL A 279 12.19 -12.80 6.54
N PHE A 280 12.12 -12.32 5.31
CA PHE A 280 11.14 -12.78 4.34
C PHE A 280 11.82 -13.13 3.02
N ALA A 281 11.22 -14.08 2.31
CA ALA A 281 11.52 -14.37 0.92
C ALA A 281 10.21 -14.47 0.14
N THR A 282 10.16 -13.88 -1.05
CA THR A 282 9.01 -13.94 -1.95
C THR A 282 9.41 -14.42 -3.33
N TYR A 283 8.51 -15.13 -3.99
CA TYR A 283 8.65 -15.59 -5.36
C TYR A 283 7.32 -15.45 -6.11
N SER A 284 7.34 -14.70 -7.21
CA SER A 284 6.23 -14.64 -8.17
C SER A 284 6.34 -15.77 -9.18
N PRO A 285 5.36 -16.68 -9.27
CA PRO A 285 5.40 -17.74 -10.31
C PRO A 285 4.98 -17.24 -11.69
N VAL A 286 4.54 -15.98 -11.78
CA VAL A 286 4.10 -15.35 -13.03
C VAL A 286 4.98 -14.16 -13.38
N ASP A 287 5.15 -13.92 -14.67
CA ASP A 287 5.93 -12.80 -15.18
C ASP A 287 5.35 -11.46 -14.77
N LEU A 288 6.22 -10.48 -14.51
CA LEU A 288 5.85 -9.11 -14.17
C LEU A 288 5.00 -8.45 -15.25
N PHE A 289 5.36 -8.65 -16.52
CA PHE A 289 4.63 -8.09 -17.66
C PHE A 289 3.55 -9.04 -18.19
N ILE A 290 2.55 -8.49 -18.86
CA ILE A 290 1.53 -9.26 -19.55
C ILE A 290 2.21 -10.06 -20.68
N ASN A 291 1.79 -11.31 -20.87
CA ASN A 291 2.35 -12.20 -21.88
C ASN A 291 2.40 -11.52 -23.26
N ASN A 292 3.53 -11.63 -23.94
CA ASN A 292 3.83 -11.04 -25.25
C ASN A 292 3.79 -9.50 -25.30
N LYS A 293 3.69 -8.81 -24.14
CA LYS A 293 3.68 -7.34 -24.06
C LYS A 293 4.86 -6.76 -23.29
N GLY A 294 5.83 -7.57 -22.91
CA GLY A 294 7.04 -7.13 -22.23
C GLY A 294 8.06 -8.24 -22.09
N PRO A 295 9.27 -7.93 -21.61
CA PRO A 295 10.32 -8.90 -21.36
C PRO A 295 9.87 -9.88 -20.26
N LYS A 296 10.36 -11.11 -20.34
CA LYS A 296 10.07 -12.13 -19.35
C LYS A 296 10.85 -11.85 -18.07
N GLY A 297 10.21 -12.06 -16.93
CA GLY A 297 10.85 -11.94 -15.63
C GLY A 297 9.85 -12.05 -14.50
N SER A 298 10.14 -12.91 -13.55
CA SER A 298 9.36 -13.20 -12.36
C SER A 298 10.01 -12.55 -11.15
N GLN A 299 9.23 -11.89 -10.29
CA GLN A 299 9.80 -11.19 -9.14
C GLN A 299 10.27 -12.18 -8.08
N VAL A 300 11.52 -12.00 -7.63
CA VAL A 300 12.09 -12.67 -6.46
C VAL A 300 12.62 -11.62 -5.52
N SER A 301 12.31 -11.73 -4.23
CA SER A 301 12.83 -10.79 -3.24
C SER A 301 13.18 -11.49 -1.94
N ILE A 302 14.20 -10.95 -1.26
CA ILE A 302 14.60 -11.38 0.08
C ILE A 302 14.91 -10.15 0.92
N GLY A 303 14.49 -10.15 2.18
CA GLY A 303 14.68 -8.97 3.01
C GLY A 303 14.38 -9.18 4.48
N LEU A 304 14.37 -8.05 5.19
CA LEU A 304 14.11 -7.95 6.62
C LEU A 304 12.72 -7.34 6.83
N GLN A 305 12.03 -7.79 7.85
CA GLN A 305 10.72 -7.30 8.27
C GLN A 305 10.76 -6.95 9.74
N TYR A 306 10.22 -5.79 10.09
CA TYR A 306 9.88 -5.40 11.44
C TYR A 306 8.36 -5.46 11.61
N TYR A 307 7.88 -6.17 12.64
CA TYR A 307 6.47 -6.37 12.93
C TYR A 307 6.00 -5.45 14.06
N PHE A 308 4.81 -4.87 13.90
CA PHE A 308 4.14 -4.05 14.91
C PHE A 308 3.28 -4.96 15.81
N LEU A 309 3.91 -5.64 16.76
CA LEU A 309 3.26 -6.55 17.70
C LEU A 309 2.70 -5.82 18.92
#